data_910c426d822ac2e2391e03c2b0646a2e
#
_entry.id   910c426d822ac2e2391e03c2b0646a2e
#
_cell.length_a   1.000
_cell.length_b   1.000
_cell.length_c   1.000
_cell.angle_alpha   90.00
_cell.angle_beta   90.00
_cell.angle_gamma   90.00
#
_symmetry.space_group_name_H-M   'P 1'
#
loop_
_entity.id
_entity.type
_entity.pdbx_description
1 polymer ?
#
loop_
_entity_poly.entity_id
_entity_poly.type
_entity_poly.pdbx_seq_one_letter_code
_entity_poly.pdbx_strand_id
1 'polypeptide(L)'
;MNIKIILNGGLKTCCKSYSKEYIHEAVKSWLTDKDVLEVVDVREQAYKLDELAAYAKQFFQENTFPIVYIDDRLIAIGQIPDKNSLFEVSAKLDEYQITREAIYKAAKEYELVPAEQKAEEV
;
A
#
# COMPACT_ATOMS: atom_id res chain seq x y z
N MET A 1 -0.01 -14.81 -9.24
CA MET A 1 -0.41 -13.95 -8.11
C MET A 1 -1.30 -12.82 -8.57
N ASN A 2 -2.13 -12.34 -7.68
CA ASN A 2 -3.02 -11.21 -7.97
C ASN A 2 -2.48 -9.99 -7.24
N ILE A 3 -2.13 -8.95 -8.00
CA ILE A 3 -1.58 -7.72 -7.44
C ILE A 3 -2.58 -6.60 -7.63
N LYS A 4 -2.86 -5.85 -6.56
CA LYS A 4 -3.68 -4.66 -6.61
C LYS A 4 -2.89 -3.48 -6.05
N ILE A 5 -2.82 -2.41 -6.81
CA ILE A 5 -2.14 -1.18 -6.40
C ILE A 5 -3.16 -0.05 -6.37
N ILE A 6 -3.25 0.65 -5.24
CA ILE A 6 -4.19 1.76 -5.07
C ILE A 6 -3.41 3.05 -4.97
N LEU A 7 -3.69 3.97 -5.90
CA LEU A 7 -3.04 5.26 -5.99
C LEU A 7 -4.01 6.38 -5.59
N ASN A 8 -3.46 7.53 -5.29
CA ASN A 8 -4.24 8.74 -5.01
C ASN A 8 -3.62 9.92 -5.78
N GLY A 9 -4.02 10.06 -7.04
CA GLY A 9 -3.44 11.07 -7.93
C GLY A 9 -2.11 10.63 -8.53
N GLY A 10 -2.02 9.35 -8.91
CA GLY A 10 -0.80 8.77 -9.45
C GLY A 10 0.26 8.52 -8.38
N LEU A 11 1.50 8.38 -8.81
CA LEU A 11 2.65 8.22 -7.93
C LEU A 11 3.55 9.45 -8.08
N LYS A 12 3.78 10.16 -6.98
CA LYS A 12 4.61 11.36 -6.98
C LYS A 12 5.92 11.11 -6.26
N THR A 13 7.01 11.49 -6.92
CA THR A 13 8.34 11.53 -6.28
C THR A 13 8.75 12.99 -6.17
N CYS A 14 9.90 13.25 -5.57
CA CYS A 14 10.38 14.63 -5.40
C CYS A 14 10.53 15.38 -6.74
N CYS A 15 10.77 14.67 -7.84
CA CYS A 15 11.09 15.28 -9.13
C CYS A 15 10.12 14.94 -10.25
N LYS A 16 9.29 13.91 -10.08
CA LYS A 16 8.42 13.42 -11.16
C LYS A 16 7.07 12.95 -10.63
N SER A 17 6.09 12.94 -11.55
CA SER A 17 4.77 12.40 -11.30
C SER A 17 4.49 11.33 -12.35
N TYR A 18 3.98 10.18 -11.90
CA TYR A 18 3.68 9.04 -12.77
C TYR A 18 2.18 8.74 -12.74
N SER A 19 1.60 8.55 -13.93
CA SER A 19 0.17 8.24 -14.05
C SER A 19 -0.12 6.79 -13.67
N LYS A 20 -1.40 6.50 -13.44
CA LYS A 20 -1.89 5.15 -13.21
C LYS A 20 -1.48 4.23 -14.37
N GLU A 21 -1.61 4.71 -15.60
CA GLU A 21 -1.27 3.94 -16.79
C GLU A 21 0.22 3.62 -16.85
N TYR A 22 1.06 4.56 -16.49
CA TYR A 22 2.50 4.32 -16.44
C TYR A 22 2.86 3.26 -15.40
N ILE A 23 2.28 3.36 -14.20
CA ILE A 23 2.52 2.38 -13.13
C ILE A 23 2.04 1.00 -13.56
N HIS A 24 0.86 0.92 -14.19
CA HIS A 24 0.32 -0.35 -14.68
C HIS A 24 1.30 -1.01 -15.64
N GLU A 25 1.78 -0.27 -16.64
CA GLU A 25 2.70 -0.84 -17.64
C GLU A 25 4.04 -1.23 -17.02
N ALA A 26 4.56 -0.41 -16.13
CA ALA A 26 5.85 -0.69 -15.47
C ALA A 26 5.77 -1.98 -14.65
N VAL A 27 4.75 -2.13 -13.83
CA VAL A 27 4.60 -3.33 -12.98
C VAL A 27 4.24 -4.54 -13.83
N LYS A 28 3.38 -4.38 -14.84
CA LYS A 28 3.00 -5.46 -15.73
C LYS A 28 4.23 -6.08 -16.42
N SER A 29 5.24 -5.28 -16.72
CA SER A 29 6.46 -5.79 -17.35
C SER A 29 7.23 -6.76 -16.48
N TRP A 30 6.98 -6.77 -15.17
CA TRP A 30 7.61 -7.69 -14.22
C TRP A 30 6.87 -9.03 -14.14
N LEU A 31 5.65 -9.10 -14.62
CA LEU A 31 4.74 -10.22 -14.36
C LEU A 31 4.66 -11.18 -15.54
N THR A 32 4.12 -12.38 -15.28
CA THR A 32 3.85 -13.39 -16.30
C THR A 32 2.37 -13.35 -16.70
N ASP A 33 2.02 -14.11 -17.73
CA ASP A 33 0.63 -14.19 -18.21
C ASP A 33 -0.33 -14.79 -17.17
N LYS A 34 0.22 -15.48 -16.17
CA LYS A 34 -0.57 -16.08 -15.10
C LYS A 34 -0.90 -15.11 -13.98
N ASP A 35 -0.20 -13.99 -13.93
CA ASP A 35 -0.42 -12.99 -12.89
C ASP A 35 -1.49 -11.99 -13.32
N VAL A 36 -2.25 -11.50 -12.34
CA VAL A 36 -3.29 -10.49 -12.57
C VAL A 36 -2.87 -9.21 -11.88
N LEU A 37 -2.98 -8.09 -12.60
CA LEU A 37 -2.66 -6.77 -12.06
C LEU A 37 -3.85 -5.83 -12.20
N GLU A 38 -4.22 -5.20 -11.09
CA GLU A 38 -5.21 -4.13 -11.07
C GLU A 38 -4.60 -2.89 -10.46
N VAL A 39 -4.69 -1.76 -11.14
CA VAL A 39 -4.24 -0.48 -10.61
C VAL A 39 -5.44 0.46 -10.55
N VAL A 40 -5.73 0.98 -9.38
CA VAL A 40 -6.86 1.86 -9.11
C VAL A 40 -6.33 3.21 -8.65
N ASP A 41 -6.88 4.31 -9.16
CA ASP A 41 -6.59 5.64 -8.64
C ASP A 41 -7.88 6.19 -8.04
N VAL A 42 -7.87 6.46 -6.74
CA VAL A 42 -9.08 6.88 -6.02
C VAL A 42 -9.55 8.27 -6.41
N ARG A 43 -8.71 9.05 -7.11
CA ARG A 43 -9.12 10.33 -7.65
C ARG A 43 -9.85 10.20 -8.99
N GLU A 44 -9.64 9.10 -9.69
CA GLU A 44 -10.26 8.87 -11.00
C GLU A 44 -11.52 8.04 -10.92
N GLN A 45 -11.65 7.20 -9.89
CA GLN A 45 -12.83 6.36 -9.72
C GLN A 45 -13.15 6.16 -8.25
N ALA A 46 -14.42 5.92 -7.95
CA ALA A 46 -14.85 5.63 -6.59
C ALA A 46 -14.26 4.29 -6.15
N TYR A 47 -13.66 4.26 -4.96
CA TYR A 47 -13.08 3.06 -4.38
C TYR A 47 -13.16 3.13 -2.87
N LYS A 48 -13.67 2.07 -2.25
CA LYS A 48 -13.77 2.00 -0.79
C LYS A 48 -12.59 1.19 -0.26
N LEU A 49 -11.78 1.79 0.60
CA LEU A 49 -10.68 1.09 1.25
C LEU A 49 -11.24 0.06 2.24
N ASP A 50 -10.52 -1.06 2.39
CA ASP A 50 -10.88 -2.03 3.42
C ASP A 50 -10.55 -1.46 4.81
N GLU A 51 -10.93 -2.19 5.86
CA GLU A 51 -10.73 -1.73 7.24
C GLU A 51 -9.27 -1.45 7.56
N LEU A 52 -8.37 -2.32 7.10
CA LEU A 52 -6.95 -2.21 7.43
C LEU A 52 -6.32 -0.99 6.75
N ALA A 53 -6.62 -0.79 5.46
CA ALA A 53 -6.13 0.38 4.74
C ALA A 53 -6.72 1.67 5.30
N ALA A 54 -8.01 1.67 5.64
CA ALA A 54 -8.66 2.83 6.26
C ALA A 54 -8.05 3.15 7.62
N TYR A 55 -7.72 2.13 8.39
CA TYR A 55 -7.04 2.29 9.66
C TYR A 55 -5.68 2.97 9.50
N ALA A 56 -4.89 2.51 8.52
CA ALA A 56 -3.59 3.11 8.21
C ALA A 56 -3.75 4.58 7.78
N LYS A 57 -4.79 4.87 6.98
CA LYS A 57 -5.03 6.22 6.49
C LYS A 57 -5.34 7.21 7.62
N GLN A 58 -5.91 6.75 8.73
CA GLN A 58 -6.14 7.62 9.88
C GLN A 58 -4.85 8.24 10.41
N PHE A 59 -3.75 7.52 10.31
CA PHE A 59 -2.46 7.98 10.81
C PHE A 59 -1.60 8.60 9.72
N PHE A 60 -1.50 7.96 8.57
CA PHE A 60 -0.55 8.36 7.53
C PHE A 60 -1.14 9.30 6.50
N GLN A 61 -2.46 9.49 6.49
CA GLN A 61 -3.15 10.41 5.59
C GLN A 61 -2.81 10.07 4.14
N GLU A 62 -2.39 11.06 3.36
CA GLU A 62 -2.03 10.86 1.96
C GLU A 62 -0.76 10.04 1.78
N ASN A 63 0.09 9.95 2.78
CA ASN A 63 1.29 9.13 2.75
C ASN A 63 0.99 7.63 2.82
N THR A 64 -0.26 7.25 3.03
CA THR A 64 -0.71 5.86 2.96
C THR A 64 -0.57 5.30 1.54
N PHE A 65 -0.75 6.17 0.53
CA PHE A 65 -0.68 5.75 -0.87
C PHE A 65 0.74 5.85 -1.40
N PRO A 66 1.14 4.96 -2.30
CA PRO A 66 0.37 3.85 -2.86
C PRO A 66 0.22 2.70 -1.88
N ILE A 67 -0.89 1.97 -2.01
CA ILE A 67 -1.18 0.78 -1.19
C ILE A 67 -1.08 -0.44 -2.10
N VAL A 68 -0.38 -1.48 -1.67
CA VAL A 68 -0.17 -2.68 -2.49
C VAL A 68 -0.69 -3.92 -1.77
N TYR A 69 -1.51 -4.69 -2.50
CA TYR A 69 -2.02 -5.99 -2.06
C TYR A 69 -1.49 -7.08 -2.96
N ILE A 70 -1.17 -8.23 -2.39
CA ILE A 70 -0.90 -9.46 -3.15
C ILE A 70 -1.83 -10.53 -2.61
N ASP A 71 -2.63 -11.15 -3.51
CA ASP A 71 -3.60 -12.19 -3.15
C ASP A 71 -4.49 -11.76 -1.99
N ASP A 72 -4.99 -10.52 -2.07
CA ASP A 72 -5.88 -9.87 -1.09
C ASP A 72 -5.23 -9.59 0.27
N ARG A 73 -3.92 -9.71 0.38
CA ARG A 73 -3.20 -9.37 1.61
C ARG A 73 -2.46 -8.05 1.44
N LEU A 74 -2.61 -7.18 2.42
CA LEU A 74 -1.92 -5.89 2.44
C LEU A 74 -0.43 -6.11 2.70
N ILE A 75 0.42 -5.71 1.75
CA ILE A 75 1.86 -5.96 1.85
C ILE A 75 2.72 -4.71 1.83
N ALA A 76 2.19 -3.57 1.39
CA ALA A 76 2.95 -2.32 1.39
C ALA A 76 2.03 -1.12 1.51
N ILE A 77 2.49 -0.12 2.25
CA ILE A 77 1.82 1.15 2.44
C ILE A 77 2.84 2.25 2.20
N GLY A 78 2.50 3.21 1.34
CA GLY A 78 3.34 4.36 1.07
C GLY A 78 4.42 4.15 0.03
N GLN A 79 4.53 2.93 -0.52
CA GLN A 79 5.50 2.65 -1.56
C GLN A 79 5.13 1.40 -2.35
N ILE A 80 5.66 1.31 -3.56
CA ILE A 80 5.54 0.11 -4.39
C ILE A 80 6.89 -0.61 -4.30
N PRO A 81 6.92 -1.88 -3.84
CA PRO A 81 8.17 -2.64 -3.80
C PRO A 81 8.76 -2.79 -5.21
N ASP A 82 10.08 -2.90 -5.31
CA ASP A 82 10.70 -3.19 -6.59
C ASP A 82 10.41 -4.64 -7.00
N LYS A 83 10.81 -4.99 -8.21
CA LYS A 83 10.53 -6.32 -8.78
C LYS A 83 11.00 -7.46 -7.87
N ASN A 84 12.23 -7.39 -7.40
CA ASN A 84 12.80 -8.47 -6.57
C ASN A 84 12.10 -8.57 -5.22
N SER A 85 11.84 -7.42 -4.58
CA SER A 85 11.13 -7.38 -3.31
C SER A 85 9.70 -7.91 -3.44
N LEU A 86 9.03 -7.55 -4.53
CA LEU A 86 7.66 -8.01 -4.78
C LEU A 86 7.59 -9.53 -4.86
N PHE A 87 8.51 -10.15 -5.60
CA PHE A 87 8.53 -11.60 -5.74
C PHE A 87 8.93 -12.30 -4.44
N GLU A 88 9.86 -11.72 -3.67
CA GLU A 88 10.23 -12.26 -2.36
C GLU A 88 9.04 -12.24 -1.41
N VAL A 89 8.32 -11.12 -1.35
CA VAL A 89 7.13 -10.98 -0.51
C VAL A 89 6.04 -11.95 -0.95
N SER A 90 5.84 -12.13 -2.26
CA SER A 90 4.81 -13.03 -2.77
C SER A 90 5.05 -14.49 -2.37
N ALA A 91 6.30 -14.87 -2.16
CA ALA A 91 6.65 -16.24 -1.72
C ALA A 91 6.42 -16.45 -0.23
N LYS A 92 6.28 -15.35 0.56
CA LYS A 92 6.20 -15.41 2.03
C LYS A 92 5.13 -14.47 2.55
N LEU A 93 3.94 -14.51 1.98
CA LEU A 93 2.87 -13.56 2.32
C LEU A 93 2.51 -13.55 3.81
N ASP A 94 2.52 -14.71 4.46
CA ASP A 94 2.18 -14.78 5.89
C ASP A 94 3.19 -14.04 6.76
N GLU A 95 4.44 -13.95 6.32
CA GLU A 95 5.49 -13.25 7.07
C GLU A 95 5.47 -11.75 6.81
N TYR A 96 5.14 -11.34 5.58
CA TYR A 96 5.26 -9.95 5.17
C TYR A 96 3.95 -9.18 5.19
N GLN A 97 2.81 -9.85 5.36
CA GLN A 97 1.53 -9.13 5.39
C GLN A 97 1.51 -8.13 6.55
N ILE A 98 0.96 -6.97 6.26
CA ILE A 98 0.88 -5.90 7.25
C ILE A 98 -0.33 -6.15 8.16
N THR A 99 -0.11 -6.11 9.47
CA THR A 99 -1.17 -6.29 10.47
C THR A 99 -1.57 -4.96 11.07
N ARG A 100 -2.71 -4.94 11.75
CA ARG A 100 -3.18 -3.76 12.48
C ARG A 100 -2.15 -3.30 13.51
N GLU A 101 -1.55 -4.24 14.22
CA GLU A 101 -0.53 -3.98 15.22
C GLU A 101 0.71 -3.33 14.61
N ALA A 102 1.12 -3.80 13.42
CA ALA A 102 2.26 -3.23 12.71
C ALA A 102 1.99 -1.78 12.30
N ILE A 103 0.77 -1.49 11.83
CA ILE A 103 0.37 -0.13 11.47
C ILE A 103 0.43 0.79 12.68
N TYR A 104 -0.14 0.35 13.79
CA TYR A 104 -0.17 1.14 15.02
C TYR A 104 1.24 1.39 15.54
N LYS A 105 2.09 0.37 15.54
CA LYS A 105 3.47 0.48 15.98
C LYS A 105 4.25 1.50 15.14
N ALA A 106 4.08 1.45 13.82
CA ALA A 106 4.74 2.40 12.93
C ALA A 106 4.23 3.82 13.16
N ALA A 107 2.92 3.99 13.33
CA ALA A 107 2.32 5.29 13.60
C ALA A 107 2.85 5.87 14.91
N LYS A 108 3.03 5.03 15.92
CA LYS A 108 3.57 5.44 17.20
C LYS A 108 5.03 5.88 17.09
N GLU A 109 5.83 5.15 16.32
CA GLU A 109 7.23 5.48 16.09
C GLU A 109 7.40 6.84 15.39
N TYR A 110 6.47 7.19 14.50
CA TYR A 110 6.48 8.48 13.81
C TYR A 110 5.69 9.56 14.56
N GLU A 111 5.26 9.27 15.79
CA GLU A 111 4.51 10.22 16.63
C GLU A 111 3.20 10.70 16.00
N LEU A 112 2.53 9.81 15.25
CA LEU A 112 1.27 10.11 14.59
C LEU A 112 0.04 9.73 15.42
N VAL A 113 0.24 9.02 16.52
CA VAL A 113 -0.84 8.61 17.42
C VAL A 113 -1.19 9.78 18.35
N PRO A 114 -2.49 10.19 18.43
CA PRO A 114 -2.91 11.24 19.35
C PRO A 114 -2.60 10.90 20.81
N ALA A 115 -2.39 11.92 21.63
CA ALA A 115 -2.05 11.74 23.04
C ALA A 115 -3.09 10.90 23.80
N GLU A 116 -4.36 11.07 23.46
CA GLU A 116 -5.47 10.32 24.09
C GLU A 116 -5.34 8.83 23.82
N GLN A 117 -4.94 8.45 22.60
CA GLN A 117 -4.75 7.06 22.24
C GLN A 117 -3.53 6.47 22.91
N LYS A 118 -2.47 7.27 23.07
CA LYS A 118 -1.27 6.82 23.78
C LYS A 118 -1.58 6.49 25.25
N ALA A 119 -2.43 7.29 25.86
CA ALA A 119 -2.85 7.07 27.25
C ALA A 119 -3.62 5.76 27.42
N GLU A 120 -4.37 5.37 26.41
CA GLU A 120 -5.19 4.15 26.45
C GLU A 120 -4.35 2.87 26.38
N GLU A 121 -3.10 2.96 25.97
CA GLU A 121 -2.19 1.81 25.90
C GLU A 121 -1.67 1.38 27.27
N VAL A 122 -1.77 2.20 28.26
CA VAL A 122 -1.17 1.95 29.58
C VAL A 122 -1.95 0.94 30.42
#